data_c519bafb2332aa7b59c34a59ed7cffc2
#
_entry.id   c519bafb2332aa7b59c34a59ed7cffc2
#
_cell.length_a   1.000
_cell.length_b   1.000
_cell.length_c   1.000
_cell.angle_alpha   90.00
_cell.angle_beta   90.00
_cell.angle_gamma   90.00
#
_symmetry.space_group_name_H-M   'P 1'
#
loop_
_entity.id
_entity.type
_entity.pdbx_description
1 polymer ?
#
loop_
_entity_poly.entity_id
_entity_poly.type
_entity_poly.pdbx_seq_one_letter_code
_entity_poly.pdbx_strand_id
1 'polypeptide(L)'
;AYNHLLNHLDGYKVKPKFYIINFDDPRKSHRCNPINAAFMSDIADAYEASYTIMLNLNRSWIAKQGDFFVESPIILLAAIIWYLRIYKNGKYCTFPHAIEFLNKKYADIFTILRSYPELENYLSPFVDAWESDAQEQLQGQIASAKIPLSRMISPALYWVMTGDDFSLDINNPAEPKVLVAVSYTHLTLP
;
A
#
# COMPACT_ATOMS: atom_id res chain seq x y z
N ALA A 1 13.53 -25.59 4.65
CA ALA A 1 13.53 -24.36 5.49
C ALA A 1 12.52 -24.44 6.63
N TYR A 2 11.21 -24.68 6.37
CA TYR A 2 10.16 -24.70 7.39
C TYR A 2 10.42 -25.70 8.54
N ASN A 3 10.67 -26.97 8.21
CA ASN A 3 10.95 -28.01 9.24
C ASN A 3 12.25 -27.72 10.03
N HIS A 4 13.22 -27.08 9.41
CA HIS A 4 14.48 -26.70 10.07
C HIS A 4 14.24 -25.57 11.08
N LEU A 5 13.44 -24.58 10.71
CA LEU A 5 13.00 -23.50 11.62
C LEU A 5 12.21 -24.06 12.83
N LEU A 6 11.26 -24.97 12.58
CA LEU A 6 10.45 -25.55 13.65
C LEU A 6 11.31 -26.23 14.72
N ASN A 7 12.34 -26.97 14.33
CA ASN A 7 13.23 -27.67 15.27
C ASN A 7 14.06 -26.72 16.15
N HIS A 8 14.26 -25.47 15.74
CA HIS A 8 14.98 -24.46 16.53
C HIS A 8 14.08 -23.63 17.45
N LEU A 9 12.77 -23.78 17.33
CA LEU A 9 11.81 -23.00 18.11
C LEU A 9 11.32 -23.67 19.39
N ASP A 10 11.76 -24.90 19.67
CA ASP A 10 11.33 -25.66 20.86
C ASP A 10 11.83 -25.06 22.20
N GLY A 11 12.82 -24.18 22.17
CA GLY A 11 13.34 -23.44 23.34
C GLY A 11 12.56 -22.16 23.70
N TYR A 12 11.63 -21.71 22.88
CA TYR A 12 10.88 -20.49 23.15
C TYR A 12 9.65 -20.75 24.04
N LYS A 13 9.47 -19.91 25.08
CA LYS A 13 8.32 -20.00 26.00
C LYS A 13 6.97 -19.82 25.28
N VAL A 14 6.94 -18.95 24.29
CA VAL A 14 5.79 -18.71 23.41
C VAL A 14 6.20 -19.11 22.00
N LYS A 15 5.55 -20.13 21.46
CA LYS A 15 5.85 -20.58 20.08
C LYS A 15 5.34 -19.55 19.06
N PRO A 16 6.19 -19.06 18.15
CA PRO A 16 5.75 -18.12 17.14
C PRO A 16 4.77 -18.77 16.16
N LYS A 17 3.79 -18.00 15.73
CA LYS A 17 2.90 -18.37 14.64
C LYS A 17 3.61 -18.17 13.29
N PHE A 18 3.40 -19.11 12.37
CA PHE A 18 3.97 -19.02 11.03
C PHE A 18 2.96 -18.51 10.02
N TYR A 19 3.36 -17.50 9.27
CA TYR A 19 2.58 -16.96 8.18
C TYR A 19 3.39 -16.98 6.89
N ILE A 20 2.73 -17.32 5.79
CA ILE A 20 3.35 -17.42 4.48
C ILE A 20 2.61 -16.46 3.55
N ILE A 21 3.32 -15.58 2.88
CA ILE A 21 2.82 -14.78 1.76
C ILE A 21 3.36 -15.42 0.48
N ASN A 22 2.46 -15.93 -0.35
CA ASN A 22 2.82 -16.60 -1.61
C ASN A 22 1.97 -16.03 -2.75
N PHE A 23 2.57 -15.18 -3.56
CA PHE A 23 1.91 -14.60 -4.73
C PHE A 23 1.84 -15.55 -5.94
N ASP A 24 2.63 -16.62 -5.94
CA ASP A 24 2.63 -17.62 -7.02
C ASP A 24 1.47 -18.60 -6.90
N ASP A 25 1.12 -18.98 -5.66
CA ASP A 25 -0.05 -19.82 -5.36
C ASP A 25 -0.86 -19.20 -4.21
N PRO A 26 -1.80 -18.30 -4.51
CA PRO A 26 -2.62 -17.63 -3.50
C PRO A 26 -3.40 -18.58 -2.58
N ARG A 27 -3.68 -19.80 -3.02
CA ARG A 27 -4.37 -20.83 -2.22
C ARG A 27 -3.51 -21.32 -1.04
N LYS A 28 -2.19 -21.12 -1.12
CA LYS A 28 -1.22 -21.45 -0.06
C LYS A 28 -0.68 -20.22 0.64
N SER A 29 -1.30 -19.06 0.43
CA SER A 29 -0.92 -17.80 1.02
C SER A 29 -1.86 -17.41 2.15
N HIS A 30 -1.30 -16.88 3.23
CA HIS A 30 -2.05 -16.01 4.13
C HIS A 30 -2.26 -14.66 3.46
N ARG A 31 -3.31 -13.97 3.88
CA ARG A 31 -3.68 -12.67 3.34
C ARG A 31 -3.20 -11.58 4.30
N CYS A 32 -2.70 -10.51 3.74
CA CYS A 32 -2.14 -9.40 4.50
C CYS A 32 -2.42 -8.09 3.79
N ASN A 33 -3.13 -7.21 4.44
CA ASN A 33 -3.41 -5.87 3.94
C ASN A 33 -2.36 -4.89 4.47
N PRO A 34 -1.50 -4.32 3.61
CA PRO A 34 -0.42 -3.42 4.04
C PRO A 34 -0.92 -2.05 4.51
N ILE A 35 -2.18 -1.70 4.24
CA ILE A 35 -2.81 -0.42 4.61
C ILE A 35 -4.06 -0.64 5.47
N ASN A 36 -4.00 -1.58 6.41
CA ASN A 36 -5.13 -1.88 7.28
C ASN A 36 -5.53 -0.66 8.13
N ALA A 37 -6.80 -0.28 8.04
CA ALA A 37 -7.39 0.86 8.73
C ALA A 37 -7.20 0.83 10.27
N ALA A 38 -7.09 -0.35 10.86
CA ALA A 38 -6.93 -0.52 12.31
C ALA A 38 -5.59 0.03 12.84
N PHE A 39 -4.59 0.16 11.98
CA PHE A 39 -3.25 0.66 12.33
C PHE A 39 -3.03 2.12 11.93
N MET A 40 -4.08 2.82 11.48
CA MET A 40 -4.01 4.22 11.09
C MET A 40 -4.85 5.06 12.05
N SER A 41 -4.20 5.87 12.85
CA SER A 41 -4.83 6.80 13.79
C SER A 41 -4.90 8.23 13.26
N ASP A 42 -3.96 8.60 12.39
CA ASP A 42 -3.79 9.92 11.80
C ASP A 42 -3.52 9.82 10.30
N ILE A 43 -3.74 10.92 9.58
CA ILE A 43 -3.44 11.03 8.14
C ILE A 43 -1.93 10.87 7.87
N ALA A 44 -1.08 11.18 8.84
CA ALA A 44 0.35 10.94 8.77
C ALA A 44 0.67 9.44 8.61
N ASP A 45 -0.10 8.54 9.21
CA ASP A 45 0.08 7.09 9.04
C ASP A 45 -0.21 6.67 7.59
N ALA A 46 -1.22 7.29 6.96
CA ALA A 46 -1.53 7.06 5.55
C ALA A 46 -0.41 7.60 4.63
N TYR A 47 0.20 8.74 5.00
CA TYR A 47 1.34 9.29 4.29
C TYR A 47 2.56 8.35 4.37
N GLU A 48 2.91 7.87 5.56
CA GLU A 48 4.03 6.93 5.76
C GLU A 48 3.81 5.61 5.00
N ALA A 49 2.58 5.07 5.01
CA ALA A 49 2.24 3.89 4.22
C ALA A 49 2.42 4.16 2.72
N SER A 50 1.90 5.29 2.23
CA SER A 50 2.06 5.70 0.83
C SER A 50 3.52 5.89 0.44
N TYR A 51 4.28 6.61 1.26
CA TYR A 51 5.71 6.85 1.08
C TYR A 51 6.48 5.54 0.95
N THR A 52 6.27 4.63 1.90
CA THR A 52 6.92 3.32 1.90
C THR A 52 6.58 2.50 0.65
N ILE A 53 5.31 2.46 0.27
CA ILE A 53 4.85 1.73 -0.92
C ILE A 53 5.48 2.32 -2.19
N MET A 54 5.38 3.62 -2.39
CA MET A 54 5.81 4.27 -3.63
C MET A 54 7.32 4.20 -3.82
N LEU A 55 8.12 4.40 -2.77
CA LEU A 55 9.58 4.28 -2.85
C LEU A 55 10.04 2.84 -3.09
N ASN A 56 9.35 1.85 -2.53
CA ASN A 56 9.68 0.44 -2.80
C ASN A 56 9.30 0.02 -4.22
N LEU A 57 8.23 0.56 -4.79
CA LEU A 57 7.85 0.31 -6.18
C LEU A 57 8.77 1.01 -7.18
N ASN A 58 9.38 2.11 -6.78
CA ASN A 58 10.33 2.85 -7.62
C ASN A 58 11.54 3.33 -6.81
N ARG A 59 12.52 2.44 -6.63
CA ARG A 59 13.72 2.71 -5.81
C ARG A 59 14.57 3.89 -6.27
N SER A 60 14.50 4.27 -7.56
CA SER A 60 15.21 5.45 -8.07
C SER A 60 14.70 6.76 -7.44
N TRP A 61 13.50 6.76 -6.87
CA TRP A 61 12.91 7.92 -6.21
C TRP A 61 13.57 8.23 -4.86
N ILE A 62 14.20 7.25 -4.23
CA ILE A 62 14.94 7.47 -2.96
C ILE A 62 16.00 8.57 -3.12
N ALA A 63 16.65 8.64 -4.27
CA ALA A 63 17.66 9.67 -4.57
C ALA A 63 17.04 11.00 -5.06
N LYS A 64 15.73 11.08 -5.22
CA LYS A 64 15.00 12.23 -5.77
C LYS A 64 13.93 12.75 -4.80
N GLN A 65 14.11 12.53 -3.52
CA GLN A 65 13.21 13.07 -2.50
C GLN A 65 13.16 14.59 -2.59
N GLY A 66 11.96 15.17 -2.49
CA GLY A 66 11.71 16.58 -2.72
C GLY A 66 11.43 16.96 -4.19
N ASP A 67 11.59 16.03 -5.13
CA ASP A 67 11.15 16.25 -6.52
C ASP A 67 9.62 16.22 -6.59
N PHE A 68 9.05 17.18 -7.31
CA PHE A 68 7.61 17.32 -7.47
C PHE A 68 6.92 16.05 -7.99
N PHE A 69 7.52 15.37 -8.97
CA PHE A 69 6.98 14.12 -9.53
C PHE A 69 7.20 12.89 -8.66
N VAL A 70 7.94 13.02 -7.58
CA VAL A 70 8.08 12.00 -6.53
C VAL A 70 7.09 12.25 -5.40
N GLU A 71 7.00 13.50 -4.93
CA GLU A 71 6.14 13.86 -3.80
C GLU A 71 4.65 13.83 -4.17
N SER A 72 4.27 14.32 -5.36
CA SER A 72 2.86 14.34 -5.78
C SER A 72 2.19 12.96 -5.77
N PRO A 73 2.77 11.88 -6.34
CA PRO A 73 2.19 10.54 -6.26
C PRO A 73 2.02 10.03 -4.83
N ILE A 74 2.98 10.35 -3.95
CA ILE A 74 2.94 9.94 -2.54
C ILE A 74 1.77 10.63 -1.84
N ILE A 75 1.63 11.93 -2.03
CA ILE A 75 0.54 12.74 -1.44
C ILE A 75 -0.82 12.28 -1.96
N LEU A 76 -0.96 12.04 -3.26
CA LEU A 76 -2.23 11.57 -3.84
C LEU A 76 -2.64 10.19 -3.30
N LEU A 77 -1.69 9.25 -3.24
CA LEU A 77 -1.97 7.92 -2.69
C LEU A 77 -2.29 8.01 -1.18
N ALA A 78 -1.61 8.87 -0.43
CA ALA A 78 -1.91 9.12 0.99
C ALA A 78 -3.34 9.63 1.17
N ALA A 79 -3.78 10.60 0.36
CA ALA A 79 -5.14 11.11 0.39
C ALA A 79 -6.18 10.02 0.09
N ILE A 80 -5.90 9.15 -0.89
CA ILE A 80 -6.78 8.02 -1.22
C ILE A 80 -6.83 7.01 -0.08
N ILE A 81 -5.69 6.65 0.50
CA ILE A 81 -5.62 5.72 1.65
C ILE A 81 -6.41 6.28 2.82
N TRP A 82 -6.22 7.55 3.16
CA TRP A 82 -6.96 8.18 4.26
C TRP A 82 -8.46 8.26 4.00
N TYR A 83 -8.87 8.62 2.78
CA TYR A 83 -10.27 8.54 2.38
C TYR A 83 -10.85 7.15 2.62
N LEU A 84 -10.18 6.09 2.16
CA LEU A 84 -10.64 4.71 2.34
C LEU A 84 -10.64 4.29 3.82
N ARG A 85 -9.74 4.85 4.64
CA ARG A 85 -9.70 4.66 6.10
C ARG A 85 -10.98 5.19 6.77
N ILE A 86 -11.50 6.33 6.32
CA ILE A 86 -12.70 6.95 6.88
C ILE A 86 -13.96 6.35 6.28
N TYR A 87 -13.96 6.12 4.97
CA TYR A 87 -15.13 5.64 4.25
C TYR A 87 -15.62 4.29 4.79
N LYS A 88 -16.87 4.26 5.24
CA LYS A 88 -17.54 3.07 5.81
C LYS A 88 -16.68 2.36 6.88
N ASN A 89 -16.08 3.14 7.78
CA ASN A 89 -15.25 2.65 8.89
C ASN A 89 -14.07 1.77 8.41
N GLY A 90 -13.44 2.13 7.30
CA GLY A 90 -12.27 1.43 6.77
C GLY A 90 -12.55 0.10 6.09
N LYS A 91 -13.81 -0.27 5.86
CA LYS A 91 -14.19 -1.55 5.22
C LYS A 91 -13.47 -1.80 3.89
N TYR A 92 -13.17 -0.74 3.15
CA TYR A 92 -12.50 -0.80 1.86
C TYR A 92 -11.07 -0.26 1.89
N CYS A 93 -10.51 -0.06 3.09
CA CYS A 93 -9.13 0.38 3.23
C CYS A 93 -8.17 -0.79 2.99
N THR A 94 -8.06 -1.19 1.74
CA THR A 94 -7.11 -2.22 1.28
C THR A 94 -6.36 -1.71 0.06
N PHE A 95 -5.16 -2.22 -0.13
CA PHE A 95 -4.30 -1.75 -1.21
C PHE A 95 -4.91 -1.92 -2.61
N PRO A 96 -5.57 -3.04 -2.96
CA PRO A 96 -6.29 -3.14 -4.22
C PRO A 96 -7.39 -2.10 -4.40
N HIS A 97 -8.16 -1.77 -3.36
CA HIS A 97 -9.18 -0.72 -3.46
C HIS A 97 -8.57 0.67 -3.70
N ALA A 98 -7.39 0.96 -3.13
CA ALA A 98 -6.67 2.20 -3.41
C ALA A 98 -6.24 2.29 -4.88
N ILE A 99 -5.73 1.19 -5.45
CA ILE A 99 -5.38 1.12 -6.87
C ILE A 99 -6.62 1.32 -7.76
N GLU A 100 -7.71 0.61 -7.48
CA GLU A 100 -8.95 0.73 -8.24
C GLU A 100 -9.58 2.14 -8.12
N PHE A 101 -9.47 2.78 -6.96
CA PHE A 101 -9.92 4.16 -6.79
C PHE A 101 -9.09 5.12 -7.65
N LEU A 102 -7.77 4.99 -7.65
CA LEU A 102 -6.87 5.82 -8.46
C LEU A 102 -7.12 5.64 -9.98
N ASN A 103 -7.63 4.48 -10.40
CA ASN A 103 -7.94 4.21 -11.81
C ASN A 103 -9.24 4.84 -12.32
N LYS A 104 -10.03 5.46 -11.43
CA LYS A 104 -11.23 6.22 -11.84
C LYS A 104 -10.87 7.46 -12.68
N LYS A 105 -11.90 8.10 -13.24
CA LYS A 105 -11.76 9.40 -13.90
C LYS A 105 -11.36 10.47 -12.90
N TYR A 106 -10.54 11.41 -13.31
CA TYR A 106 -10.04 12.50 -12.45
C TYR A 106 -11.17 13.28 -11.78
N ALA A 107 -12.21 13.63 -12.56
CA ALA A 107 -13.37 14.33 -12.04
C ALA A 107 -14.03 13.57 -10.88
N ASP A 108 -14.18 12.25 -11.00
CA ASP A 108 -14.77 11.42 -9.96
C ASP A 108 -13.88 11.37 -8.72
N ILE A 109 -12.55 11.20 -8.92
CA ILE A 109 -11.57 11.15 -7.83
C ILE A 109 -11.64 12.44 -7.03
N PHE A 110 -11.48 13.60 -7.67
CA PHE A 110 -11.43 14.89 -6.98
C PHE A 110 -12.80 15.30 -6.42
N THR A 111 -13.89 14.99 -7.08
CA THR A 111 -15.24 15.25 -6.54
C THR A 111 -15.44 14.49 -5.23
N ILE A 112 -15.02 13.23 -5.15
CA ILE A 112 -15.15 12.43 -3.94
C ILE A 112 -14.19 12.94 -2.85
N LEU A 113 -12.90 13.10 -3.16
CA LEU A 113 -11.90 13.46 -2.16
C LEU A 113 -12.13 14.87 -1.60
N ARG A 114 -12.57 15.84 -2.40
CA ARG A 114 -12.88 17.20 -1.95
C ARG A 114 -14.11 17.28 -1.00
N SER A 115 -14.93 16.25 -0.95
CA SER A 115 -16.02 16.19 0.03
C SER A 115 -15.54 15.94 1.47
N TYR A 116 -14.23 15.70 1.66
CA TYR A 116 -13.57 15.50 2.95
C TYR A 116 -12.64 16.67 3.25
N PRO A 117 -13.04 17.64 4.12
CA PRO A 117 -12.25 18.86 4.37
C PRO A 117 -10.81 18.61 4.85
N GLU A 118 -10.59 17.52 5.58
CA GLU A 118 -9.27 17.12 6.08
C GLU A 118 -8.27 16.73 4.98
N LEU A 119 -8.74 16.49 3.74
CA LEU A 119 -7.91 16.19 2.59
C LEU A 119 -7.53 17.43 1.77
N GLU A 120 -8.08 18.61 2.08
CA GLU A 120 -7.92 19.82 1.27
C GLU A 120 -6.45 20.15 1.00
N ASN A 121 -5.62 20.15 2.05
CA ASN A 121 -4.19 20.46 1.91
C ASN A 121 -3.41 19.44 1.05
N TYR A 122 -3.85 18.17 1.07
CA TYR A 122 -3.25 17.12 0.24
C TYR A 122 -3.67 17.20 -1.22
N LEU A 123 -4.82 17.81 -1.47
CA LEU A 123 -5.39 17.88 -2.82
C LEU A 123 -5.07 19.18 -3.55
N SER A 124 -4.71 20.25 -2.83
CA SER A 124 -4.51 21.58 -3.42
C SER A 124 -3.58 21.57 -4.65
N PRO A 125 -2.41 20.89 -4.69
CA PRO A 125 -1.54 20.89 -5.87
C PRO A 125 -2.19 20.27 -7.12
N PHE A 126 -3.17 19.40 -6.95
CA PHE A 126 -3.88 18.74 -8.04
C PHE A 126 -5.10 19.54 -8.47
N VAL A 127 -5.81 20.09 -7.50
CA VAL A 127 -7.00 20.92 -7.73
C VAL A 127 -6.61 22.20 -8.44
N ASP A 128 -5.52 22.86 -8.02
CA ASP A 128 -5.00 24.06 -8.66
C ASP A 128 -4.63 23.80 -10.12
N ALA A 129 -3.99 22.66 -10.40
CA ALA A 129 -3.66 22.26 -11.77
C ALA A 129 -4.91 21.95 -12.60
N TRP A 130 -5.95 21.39 -11.98
CA TRP A 130 -7.21 21.10 -12.66
C TRP A 130 -8.03 22.38 -12.96
N GLU A 131 -8.12 23.31 -12.00
CA GLU A 131 -8.89 24.56 -12.12
C GLU A 131 -8.18 25.60 -13.01
N SER A 132 -6.85 25.57 -13.08
CA SER A 132 -6.05 26.46 -13.94
C SER A 132 -5.88 25.97 -15.38
N ASP A 133 -6.59 24.91 -15.78
CA ASP A 133 -6.49 24.25 -17.10
C ASP A 133 -5.09 23.71 -17.44
N ALA A 134 -4.26 23.46 -16.42
CA ALA A 134 -2.93 22.86 -16.54
C ALA A 134 -3.02 21.32 -16.67
N GLN A 135 -3.76 20.86 -17.68
CA GLN A 135 -4.10 19.44 -17.87
C GLN A 135 -2.87 18.54 -18.04
N GLU A 136 -1.83 19.00 -18.70
CA GLU A 136 -0.59 18.23 -18.90
C GLU A 136 0.13 17.99 -17.57
N GLN A 137 0.18 18.99 -16.70
CA GLN A 137 0.75 18.86 -15.36
C GLN A 137 -0.04 17.86 -14.52
N LEU A 138 -1.37 17.99 -14.49
CA LEU A 138 -2.25 17.08 -13.76
C LEU A 138 -2.09 15.65 -14.25
N GLN A 139 -2.08 15.45 -15.56
CA GLN A 139 -1.85 14.13 -16.16
C GLN A 139 -0.50 13.53 -15.77
N GLY A 140 0.56 14.35 -15.76
CA GLY A 140 1.89 13.95 -15.33
C GLY A 140 1.92 13.49 -13.88
N GLN A 141 1.31 14.25 -12.95
CA GLN A 141 1.21 13.90 -11.53
C GLN A 141 0.49 12.57 -11.32
N ILE A 142 -0.66 12.39 -11.97
CA ILE A 142 -1.47 11.17 -11.82
C ILE A 142 -0.80 9.97 -12.50
N ALA A 143 -0.18 10.16 -13.67
CA ALA A 143 0.56 9.11 -14.35
C ALA A 143 1.75 8.61 -13.50
N SER A 144 2.44 9.53 -12.81
CA SER A 144 3.53 9.18 -11.89
C SER A 144 3.06 8.28 -10.74
N ALA A 145 1.81 8.42 -10.29
CA ALA A 145 1.21 7.50 -9.31
C ALA A 145 0.78 6.18 -9.96
N LYS A 146 0.11 6.23 -11.12
CA LYS A 146 -0.48 5.04 -11.76
C LYS A 146 0.57 4.05 -12.28
N ILE A 147 1.66 4.54 -12.87
CA ILE A 147 2.66 3.69 -13.52
C ILE A 147 3.31 2.70 -12.55
N PRO A 148 3.84 3.11 -11.38
CA PRO A 148 4.39 2.16 -10.42
C PRO A 148 3.33 1.17 -9.90
N LEU A 149 2.13 1.66 -9.58
CA LEU A 149 1.06 0.87 -9.01
C LEU A 149 0.45 -0.13 -10.01
N SER A 150 0.54 0.13 -11.31
CA SER A 150 0.04 -0.80 -12.34
C SER A 150 0.72 -2.17 -12.30
N ARG A 151 1.95 -2.25 -11.78
CA ARG A 151 2.69 -3.50 -11.58
C ARG A 151 2.05 -4.39 -10.51
N MET A 152 1.21 -3.82 -9.66
CA MET A 152 0.53 -4.51 -8.56
C MET A 152 -0.88 -4.98 -8.96
N ILE A 153 -1.30 -4.76 -10.21
CA ILE A 153 -2.61 -5.18 -10.72
C ILE A 153 -2.52 -6.65 -11.14
N SER A 154 -2.86 -7.54 -10.23
CA SER A 154 -2.98 -8.96 -10.53
C SER A 154 -4.02 -9.63 -9.61
N PRO A 155 -4.75 -10.66 -10.08
CA PRO A 155 -5.72 -11.36 -9.23
C PRO A 155 -5.08 -11.98 -7.99
N ALA A 156 -3.86 -12.49 -8.09
CA ALA A 156 -3.12 -13.09 -6.98
C ALA A 156 -2.76 -12.05 -5.91
N LEU A 157 -2.20 -10.91 -6.33
CA LEU A 157 -1.88 -9.79 -5.44
C LEU A 157 -3.15 -9.23 -4.80
N TYR A 158 -4.22 -9.06 -5.55
CA TYR A 158 -5.50 -8.56 -5.05
C TYR A 158 -6.08 -9.49 -3.99
N TRP A 159 -6.05 -10.80 -4.21
CA TRP A 159 -6.50 -11.76 -3.22
C TRP A 159 -5.69 -11.66 -1.92
N VAL A 160 -4.37 -11.69 -2.02
CA VAL A 160 -3.49 -11.65 -0.84
C VAL A 160 -3.62 -10.34 -0.08
N MET A 161 -3.70 -9.20 -0.79
CA MET A 161 -3.68 -7.86 -0.18
C MET A 161 -5.05 -7.32 0.24
N THR A 162 -6.13 -8.09 0.10
CA THR A 162 -7.48 -7.69 0.57
C THR A 162 -7.89 -8.30 1.89
N GLY A 163 -7.10 -9.18 2.49
CA GLY A 163 -7.46 -9.84 3.74
C GLY A 163 -6.46 -9.58 4.85
N ASP A 164 -6.87 -9.93 6.06
CA ASP A 164 -6.16 -9.67 7.31
C ASP A 164 -6.09 -10.95 8.15
N ASP A 165 -5.41 -11.98 7.63
CA ASP A 165 -5.24 -13.25 8.35
C ASP A 165 -4.26 -13.12 9.53
N PHE A 166 -3.44 -12.07 9.51
CA PHE A 166 -2.53 -11.68 10.60
C PHE A 166 -2.20 -10.18 10.54
N SER A 167 -1.72 -9.67 11.67
CA SER A 167 -1.24 -8.30 11.78
C SER A 167 0.23 -8.20 11.40
N LEU A 168 0.62 -7.11 10.71
CA LEU A 168 2.02 -6.78 10.39
C LEU A 168 2.83 -6.30 11.60
N ASP A 169 2.25 -6.26 12.79
CA ASP A 169 2.97 -6.05 14.04
C ASP A 169 3.86 -7.27 14.36
N ILE A 170 4.97 -7.39 13.62
CA ILE A 170 5.87 -8.56 13.67
C ILE A 170 6.72 -8.55 14.93
N ASN A 171 7.00 -7.38 15.48
CA ASN A 171 7.87 -7.19 16.63
C ASN A 171 7.13 -7.32 17.98
N ASN A 172 5.89 -7.76 17.98
CA ASN A 172 5.11 -7.90 19.21
C ASN A 172 5.55 -9.15 20.01
N PRO A 173 6.20 -8.99 21.16
CA PRO A 173 6.69 -10.13 21.95
C PRO A 173 5.57 -10.96 22.57
N ALA A 174 4.36 -10.40 22.72
CA ALA A 174 3.20 -11.13 23.23
C ALA A 174 2.58 -12.04 22.17
N GLU A 175 2.84 -11.76 20.90
CA GLU A 175 2.35 -12.54 19.75
C GLU A 175 3.47 -12.75 18.72
N PRO A 176 4.51 -13.52 19.05
CA PRO A 176 5.65 -13.69 18.16
C PRO A 176 5.22 -14.35 16.84
N LYS A 177 5.72 -13.82 15.74
CA LYS A 177 5.36 -14.25 14.39
C LYS A 177 6.61 -14.48 13.55
N VAL A 178 6.56 -15.49 12.69
CA VAL A 178 7.54 -15.70 11.63
C VAL A 178 6.81 -15.51 10.29
N LEU A 179 7.21 -14.52 9.54
CA LEU A 179 6.67 -14.24 8.21
C LEU A 179 7.64 -14.72 7.14
N VAL A 180 7.14 -15.58 6.25
CA VAL A 180 7.88 -16.07 5.09
C VAL A 180 7.22 -15.52 3.83
N ALA A 181 7.94 -14.69 3.09
CA ALA A 181 7.52 -14.25 1.77
C ALA A 181 8.15 -15.15 0.71
N VAL A 182 7.30 -15.77 -0.11
CA VAL A 182 7.72 -16.53 -1.28
C VAL A 182 7.76 -15.58 -2.46
N SER A 183 8.96 -15.31 -2.96
CA SER A 183 9.18 -14.58 -4.21
C SER A 183 9.49 -15.54 -5.34
N TYR A 184 9.28 -15.11 -6.58
CA TYR A 184 9.67 -15.85 -7.77
C TYR A 184 11.15 -16.28 -7.67
N THR A 185 11.37 -17.56 -7.41
CA THR A 185 12.72 -18.14 -7.31
C THR A 185 13.29 -18.52 -8.67
N HIS A 186 12.65 -18.12 -9.76
CA HIS A 186 13.12 -18.37 -11.13
C HIS A 186 13.96 -17.23 -11.73
N LEU A 187 14.47 -16.32 -10.90
CA LEU A 187 15.64 -15.56 -11.30
C LEU A 187 16.84 -16.48 -11.08
N THR A 188 17.13 -17.33 -12.05
CA THR A 188 18.48 -17.83 -12.26
C THR A 188 19.35 -16.60 -12.43
N LEU A 189 20.06 -16.25 -11.36
CA LEU A 189 21.16 -15.31 -11.46
C LEU A 189 22.16 -15.92 -12.45
N PRO A 190 22.66 -15.17 -13.42
CA PRO A 190 23.72 -15.61 -14.32
C PRO A 190 25.01 -15.90 -13.55
#